data_1af779086dad114289d0f1f824fbea6d
#
_entry.id   1af779086dad114289d0f1f824fbea6d
#
_cell.length_a   1.000
_cell.length_b   1.000
_cell.length_c   1.000
_cell.angle_alpha   90.00
_cell.angle_beta   90.00
_cell.angle_gamma   90.00
#
_symmetry.space_group_name_H-M   'P 1'
#
loop_
_entity.id
_entity.type
_entity.pdbx_description
1 polymer ?
#
loop_
_entity_poly.entity_id
_entity_poly.type
_entity_poly.pdbx_seq_one_letter_code
_entity_poly.pdbx_strand_id
1 'polypeptide(L)'
;MAKTTKSRKKKKSSFVDKHKRVLLIVAVVLVAMAAVSLPFVLTKASADTIIYIPKGTTMEALTDSLKKNTDDTFASRVTTLLKVSGMKVEYRHGAFKIAKGETALMAAYTLRRGEPSELKFTFNNVRTLDEFATRAGNKFEPSKKDFLKALADPEVCAKLDHTPDNIGCILLADSYKFYWDITPEKLLKNMYNYYVQFWNDERTQKAKKLGLTPDEVVIVAS
;
A
#
# COMPACT_ATOMS: atom_id res chain seq x y z
N MET A 1 51.31 66.46 -13.29
CA MET A 1 51.12 65.00 -13.11
C MET A 1 49.98 64.76 -12.13
N ALA A 2 48.75 64.63 -12.59
CA ALA A 2 47.60 64.19 -11.79
C ALA A 2 46.38 63.82 -12.68
N LYS A 3 46.41 62.64 -13.31
CA LYS A 3 45.26 62.22 -14.15
C LYS A 3 45.11 60.70 -14.25
N THR A 4 45.37 59.92 -13.17
CA THR A 4 45.25 58.45 -13.31
C THR A 4 44.45 57.73 -12.17
N THR A 5 43.90 58.45 -11.20
CA THR A 5 43.27 57.81 -10.02
C THR A 5 41.73 57.74 -10.03
N LYS A 6 41.05 58.42 -10.97
CA LYS A 6 39.57 58.43 -11.03
C LYS A 6 38.91 57.28 -11.80
N SER A 7 39.64 56.60 -12.68
CA SER A 7 39.09 55.53 -13.53
C SER A 7 38.94 54.16 -12.80
N ARG A 8 39.81 53.85 -11.85
CA ARG A 8 39.78 52.56 -11.12
C ARG A 8 38.63 52.43 -10.09
N LYS A 9 38.21 53.54 -9.47
CA LYS A 9 37.12 53.51 -8.47
C LYS A 9 35.74 53.27 -9.09
N LYS A 10 35.45 53.80 -10.27
CA LYS A 10 34.17 53.61 -10.97
C LYS A 10 33.94 52.16 -11.45
N LYS A 11 34.99 51.47 -11.89
CA LYS A 11 34.91 50.07 -12.35
C LYS A 11 34.65 49.09 -11.19
N LYS A 12 35.20 49.37 -9.97
CA LYS A 12 35.01 48.54 -8.79
C LYS A 12 33.59 48.63 -8.21
N SER A 13 32.99 49.83 -8.21
CA SER A 13 31.60 50.02 -7.72
C SER A 13 30.56 49.32 -8.62
N SER A 14 30.72 49.39 -9.94
CA SER A 14 29.84 48.72 -10.89
C SER A 14 29.87 47.19 -10.78
N PHE A 15 31.02 46.61 -10.47
CA PHE A 15 31.18 45.16 -10.29
C PHE A 15 30.51 44.70 -9.00
N VAL A 16 30.68 45.43 -7.90
CA VAL A 16 30.05 45.12 -6.60
C VAL A 16 28.53 45.27 -6.67
N ASP A 17 28.03 46.28 -7.36
CA ASP A 17 26.59 46.52 -7.54
C ASP A 17 25.93 45.45 -8.42
N LYS A 18 26.63 44.95 -9.44
CA LYS A 18 26.17 43.85 -10.27
C LYS A 18 26.05 42.53 -9.48
N HIS A 19 27.03 42.23 -8.59
CA HIS A 19 26.99 41.05 -7.72
C HIS A 19 25.89 41.16 -6.68
N LYS A 20 25.67 42.33 -6.10
CA LYS A 20 24.55 42.57 -5.16
C LYS A 20 23.18 42.33 -5.82
N ARG A 21 23.00 42.79 -7.07
CA ARG A 21 21.75 42.53 -7.81
C ARG A 21 21.55 41.06 -8.11
N VAL A 22 22.59 40.32 -8.50
CA VAL A 22 22.51 38.86 -8.73
C VAL A 22 22.20 38.13 -7.43
N LEU A 23 22.85 38.47 -6.32
CA LEU A 23 22.53 37.91 -5.01
C LEU A 23 21.09 38.16 -4.59
N LEU A 24 20.59 39.37 -4.82
CA LEU A 24 19.19 39.71 -4.51
C LEU A 24 18.21 38.93 -5.36
N ILE A 25 18.47 38.75 -6.65
CA ILE A 25 17.64 37.92 -7.53
C ILE A 25 17.65 36.47 -7.07
N VAL A 26 18.83 35.90 -6.73
CA VAL A 26 18.94 34.56 -6.20
C VAL A 26 18.16 34.39 -4.89
N ALA A 27 18.28 35.37 -3.98
CA ALA A 27 17.52 35.34 -2.74
C ALA A 27 16.00 35.38 -2.96
N VAL A 28 15.53 36.22 -3.87
CA VAL A 28 14.10 36.29 -4.23
C VAL A 28 13.62 34.97 -4.84
N VAL A 29 14.40 34.37 -5.71
CA VAL A 29 14.06 33.06 -6.32
C VAL A 29 14.01 31.95 -5.24
N LEU A 30 14.97 31.94 -4.32
CA LEU A 30 14.97 30.97 -3.20
C LEU A 30 13.75 31.14 -2.30
N VAL A 31 13.40 32.39 -1.96
CA VAL A 31 12.19 32.67 -1.15
C VAL A 31 10.93 32.25 -1.90
N ALA A 32 10.85 32.55 -3.20
CA ALA A 32 9.71 32.12 -4.02
C ALA A 32 9.59 30.59 -4.10
N MET A 33 10.72 29.89 -4.31
CA MET A 33 10.73 28.41 -4.27
C MET A 33 10.30 27.87 -2.91
N ALA A 34 10.80 28.44 -1.83
CA ALA A 34 10.40 28.05 -0.46
C ALA A 34 8.91 28.28 -0.25
N ALA A 35 8.36 29.42 -0.64
CA ALA A 35 6.94 29.73 -0.53
C ALA A 35 6.04 28.75 -1.29
N VAL A 36 6.48 28.25 -2.44
CA VAL A 36 5.74 27.26 -3.23
C VAL A 36 5.87 25.85 -2.63
N SER A 37 7.04 25.46 -2.17
CA SER A 37 7.28 24.10 -1.65
C SER A 37 6.80 23.88 -0.21
N LEU A 38 6.85 24.94 0.62
CA LEU A 38 6.48 24.87 2.05
C LEU A 38 5.08 24.30 2.32
N PRO A 39 4.02 24.68 1.57
CA PRO A 39 2.70 24.10 1.76
C PRO A 39 2.65 22.57 1.60
N PHE A 40 3.44 21.98 0.67
CA PHE A 40 3.46 20.54 0.44
C PHE A 40 4.15 19.76 1.58
N VAL A 41 5.09 20.41 2.27
CA VAL A 41 5.79 19.83 3.42
C VAL A 41 4.98 20.03 4.72
N LEU A 42 4.28 21.17 4.86
CA LEU A 42 3.52 21.47 6.07
C LEU A 42 2.14 20.79 6.13
N THR A 43 1.55 20.45 4.97
CA THR A 43 0.25 19.76 4.97
C THR A 43 0.43 18.30 5.36
N LYS A 44 -0.27 17.91 6.41
CA LYS A 44 -0.19 16.58 7.00
C LYS A 44 -1.54 15.88 6.96
N ALA A 45 -1.52 14.55 6.88
CA ALA A 45 -2.71 13.73 7.00
C ALA A 45 -3.32 13.88 8.40
N SER A 46 -4.64 14.06 8.47
CA SER A 46 -5.38 14.24 9.73
C SER A 46 -5.60 12.93 10.48
N ALA A 47 -5.62 11.79 9.76
CA ALA A 47 -5.86 10.46 10.31
C ALA A 47 -5.06 9.41 9.57
N ASP A 48 -4.92 8.22 10.20
CA ASP A 48 -4.45 7.02 9.52
C ASP A 48 -5.47 6.62 8.45
N THR A 49 -5.01 6.39 7.23
CA THR A 49 -5.87 5.92 6.13
C THR A 49 -5.15 4.91 5.25
N ILE A 50 -5.93 4.12 4.53
CA ILE A 50 -5.41 3.18 3.52
C ILE A 50 -6.01 3.58 2.18
N ILE A 51 -5.16 3.87 1.21
CA ILE A 51 -5.56 4.15 -0.17
C ILE A 51 -5.43 2.86 -0.97
N TYR A 52 -6.55 2.40 -1.49
CA TYR A 52 -6.62 1.23 -2.37
C TYR A 52 -6.49 1.67 -3.82
N ILE A 53 -5.58 1.03 -4.55
CA ILE A 53 -5.36 1.28 -5.97
C ILE A 53 -5.59 -0.04 -6.72
N PRO A 54 -6.79 -0.24 -7.31
CA PRO A 54 -7.08 -1.37 -8.19
C PRO A 54 -6.20 -1.37 -9.44
N LYS A 55 -6.03 -2.52 -10.06
CA LYS A 55 -5.33 -2.61 -11.36
C LYS A 55 -6.01 -1.76 -12.42
N GLY A 56 -5.22 -1.01 -13.19
CA GLY A 56 -5.73 -0.15 -14.25
C GLY A 56 -6.42 1.13 -13.75
N THR A 57 -6.23 1.51 -12.49
CA THR A 57 -6.74 2.77 -11.93
C THR A 57 -6.22 3.97 -12.72
N THR A 58 -7.09 4.94 -13.01
CA THR A 58 -6.70 6.22 -13.61
C THR A 58 -6.30 7.24 -12.55
N MET A 59 -5.60 8.32 -12.97
CA MET A 59 -5.23 9.41 -12.05
C MET A 59 -6.46 10.12 -11.46
N GLU A 60 -7.54 10.20 -12.22
CA GLU A 60 -8.81 10.77 -11.77
C GLU A 60 -9.42 9.91 -10.65
N ALA A 61 -9.53 8.59 -10.87
CA ALA A 61 -10.05 7.65 -9.88
C ALA A 61 -9.21 7.63 -8.59
N LEU A 62 -7.87 7.72 -8.71
CA LEU A 62 -6.98 7.86 -7.55
C LEU A 62 -7.23 9.18 -6.81
N THR A 63 -7.43 10.28 -7.55
CA THR A 63 -7.73 11.60 -6.96
C THR A 63 -9.03 11.56 -6.17
N ASP A 64 -10.07 10.95 -6.73
CA ASP A 64 -11.37 10.81 -6.07
C ASP A 64 -11.28 9.92 -4.82
N SER A 65 -10.50 8.83 -4.90
CA SER A 65 -10.20 7.98 -3.74
C SER A 65 -9.48 8.76 -2.64
N LEU A 66 -8.49 9.59 -2.98
CA LEU A 66 -7.80 10.44 -2.02
C LEU A 66 -8.75 11.43 -1.35
N LYS A 67 -9.59 12.14 -2.12
CA LYS A 67 -10.59 13.09 -1.59
C LYS A 67 -11.60 12.42 -0.66
N LYS A 68 -12.02 11.20 -0.99
CA LYS A 68 -12.97 10.43 -0.18
C LYS A 68 -12.39 10.01 1.17
N ASN A 69 -11.09 9.74 1.23
CA ASN A 69 -10.44 9.13 2.38
C ASN A 69 -9.52 10.08 3.17
N THR A 70 -9.31 11.32 2.68
CA THR A 70 -8.46 12.34 3.32
C THR A 70 -9.09 13.73 3.17
N ASP A 71 -8.47 14.76 3.78
CA ASP A 71 -8.90 16.14 3.60
C ASP A 71 -8.68 16.63 2.17
N ASP A 72 -9.58 17.42 1.62
CA ASP A 72 -9.50 17.97 0.27
C ASP A 72 -8.18 18.69 -0.03
N THR A 73 -7.67 19.46 0.95
CA THR A 73 -6.39 20.17 0.82
C THR A 73 -5.23 19.21 0.70
N PHE A 74 -5.21 18.16 1.54
CA PHE A 74 -4.18 17.12 1.51
C PHE A 74 -4.27 16.34 0.19
N ALA A 75 -5.45 15.85 -0.18
CA ALA A 75 -5.70 15.14 -1.43
C ALA A 75 -5.25 15.93 -2.66
N SER A 76 -5.61 17.21 -2.73
CA SER A 76 -5.22 18.10 -3.84
C SER A 76 -3.70 18.26 -3.96
N ARG A 77 -2.99 18.40 -2.84
CA ARG A 77 -1.52 18.52 -2.83
C ARG A 77 -0.84 17.22 -3.22
N VAL A 78 -1.28 16.09 -2.66
CA VAL A 78 -0.77 14.77 -3.05
C VAL A 78 -0.97 14.55 -4.56
N THR A 79 -2.17 14.79 -5.07
CA THR A 79 -2.48 14.64 -6.51
C THR A 79 -1.60 15.54 -7.38
N THR A 80 -1.38 16.80 -6.98
CA THR A 80 -0.50 17.73 -7.71
C THR A 80 0.92 17.16 -7.79
N LEU A 81 1.46 16.67 -6.67
CA LEU A 81 2.80 16.06 -6.63
C LEU A 81 2.88 14.81 -7.51
N LEU A 82 1.87 13.95 -7.51
CA LEU A 82 1.82 12.76 -8.35
C LEU A 82 1.80 13.13 -9.83
N LYS A 83 1.00 14.11 -10.24
CA LYS A 83 0.94 14.61 -11.63
C LYS A 83 2.27 15.23 -12.07
N VAL A 84 2.84 16.12 -11.27
CA VAL A 84 4.13 16.77 -11.57
C VAL A 84 5.27 15.76 -11.62
N SER A 85 5.22 14.73 -10.79
CA SER A 85 6.23 13.66 -10.78
C SER A 85 6.13 12.70 -11.98
N GLY A 86 5.13 12.84 -12.84
CA GLY A 86 4.89 11.95 -13.99
C GLY A 86 4.54 10.52 -13.57
N MET A 87 3.83 10.35 -12.44
CA MET A 87 3.42 9.03 -11.99
C MET A 87 2.46 8.39 -13.00
N LYS A 88 2.78 7.19 -13.42
CA LYS A 88 1.90 6.33 -14.22
C LYS A 88 1.12 5.41 -13.30
N VAL A 89 -0.10 5.83 -12.95
CA VAL A 89 -0.94 5.16 -11.95
C VAL A 89 -1.36 3.77 -12.40
N GLU A 90 -1.52 3.56 -13.70
CA GLU A 90 -1.91 2.29 -14.31
C GLU A 90 -0.97 1.12 -13.98
N TYR A 91 0.28 1.41 -13.62
CA TYR A 91 1.27 0.41 -13.22
C TYR A 91 1.36 0.22 -11.69
N ARG A 92 0.51 0.93 -10.94
CA ARG A 92 0.45 0.81 -9.46
C ARG A 92 -0.83 0.14 -9.04
N HIS A 93 -0.72 -0.85 -8.15
CA HIS A 93 -1.87 -1.51 -7.54
C HIS A 93 -1.52 -1.95 -6.12
N GLY A 94 -2.54 -2.19 -5.30
CA GLY A 94 -2.39 -2.61 -3.91
C GLY A 94 -2.96 -1.60 -2.91
N ALA A 95 -2.76 -1.85 -1.63
CA ALA A 95 -3.15 -0.99 -0.52
C ALA A 95 -1.95 -0.20 -0.02
N PHE A 96 -2.07 1.12 0.14
CA PHE A 96 -1.01 1.99 0.62
C PHE A 96 -1.45 2.71 1.89
N LYS A 97 -0.74 2.47 2.98
CA LYS A 97 -1.04 3.14 4.25
C LYS A 97 -0.40 4.53 4.26
N ILE A 98 -1.20 5.52 4.60
CA ILE A 98 -0.77 6.89 4.92
C ILE A 98 -1.02 7.08 6.42
N ALA A 99 0.03 7.37 7.17
CA ALA A 99 -0.05 7.54 8.60
C ALA A 99 -0.53 8.96 8.97
N LYS A 100 -1.24 9.08 10.09
CA LYS A 100 -1.57 10.39 10.69
C LYS A 100 -0.29 11.21 10.89
N GLY A 101 -0.31 12.46 10.45
CA GLY A 101 0.84 13.36 10.51
C GLY A 101 1.84 13.22 9.37
N GLU A 102 1.66 12.26 8.46
CA GLU A 102 2.47 12.12 7.26
C GLU A 102 2.26 13.31 6.33
N THR A 103 3.35 13.84 5.77
CA THR A 103 3.27 15.02 4.89
C THR A 103 2.74 14.63 3.50
N ALA A 104 2.13 15.59 2.80
CA ALA A 104 1.65 15.36 1.43
C ALA A 104 2.77 14.93 0.47
N LEU A 105 4.01 15.41 0.69
CA LEU A 105 5.18 14.99 -0.07
C LEU A 105 5.52 13.52 0.17
N MET A 106 5.50 13.07 1.44
CA MET A 106 5.81 11.68 1.78
C MET A 106 4.70 10.73 1.30
N ALA A 107 3.45 11.11 1.46
CA ALA A 107 2.32 10.35 0.93
C ALA A 107 2.39 10.19 -0.59
N ALA A 108 2.73 11.25 -1.33
CA ALA A 108 2.95 11.16 -2.77
C ALA A 108 4.13 10.22 -3.12
N TYR A 109 5.21 10.24 -2.33
CA TYR A 109 6.33 9.31 -2.51
C TYR A 109 5.90 7.87 -2.24
N THR A 110 5.17 7.61 -1.14
CA THR A 110 4.64 6.28 -0.77
C THR A 110 3.74 5.73 -1.89
N LEU A 111 2.79 6.52 -2.38
CA LEU A 111 1.91 6.11 -3.48
C LEU A 111 2.67 5.84 -4.78
N ARG A 112 3.71 6.62 -5.08
CA ARG A 112 4.48 6.49 -6.31
C ARG A 112 5.48 5.35 -6.27
N ARG A 113 6.21 5.15 -5.16
CA ARG A 113 7.38 4.26 -5.06
C ARG A 113 7.38 3.34 -3.85
N GLY A 114 6.49 3.59 -2.87
CA GLY A 114 6.43 2.75 -1.67
C GLY A 114 5.94 1.34 -1.98
N GLU A 115 6.28 0.40 -1.12
CA GLU A 115 5.74 -0.96 -1.20
C GLU A 115 4.28 -0.97 -0.73
N PRO A 116 3.41 -1.78 -1.36
CA PRO A 116 2.07 -2.01 -0.85
C PRO A 116 2.09 -2.53 0.58
N SER A 117 1.11 -2.14 1.36
CA SER A 117 0.98 -2.58 2.75
C SER A 117 0.24 -3.89 2.84
N GLU A 118 0.72 -4.78 3.68
CA GLU A 118 -0.03 -5.99 4.04
C GLU A 118 -1.21 -5.63 4.94
N LEU A 119 -2.33 -6.29 4.70
CA LEU A 119 -3.54 -6.20 5.52
C LEU A 119 -3.62 -7.39 6.47
N LYS A 120 -3.93 -7.11 7.72
CA LYS A 120 -4.24 -8.16 8.68
C LYS A 120 -5.62 -8.74 8.38
N PHE A 121 -5.68 -10.05 8.17
CA PHE A 121 -6.89 -10.84 7.98
C PHE A 121 -7.03 -11.84 9.11
N THR A 122 -7.94 -11.56 10.03
CA THR A 122 -8.18 -12.41 11.21
C THR A 122 -9.57 -13.01 11.11
N PHE A 123 -9.65 -14.29 11.29
CA PHE A 123 -10.93 -14.97 11.54
C PHE A 123 -10.73 -16.04 12.62
N ASN A 124 -11.77 -16.23 13.44
CA ASN A 124 -11.77 -17.24 14.49
C ASN A 124 -12.50 -18.49 13.95
N ASN A 125 -13.77 -18.65 14.20
CA ASN A 125 -14.54 -19.75 13.61
C ASN A 125 -15.20 -19.30 12.32
N VAL A 126 -15.00 -20.06 11.25
CA VAL A 126 -15.72 -19.96 9.97
C VAL A 126 -16.47 -21.28 9.81
N ARG A 127 -17.79 -21.24 9.87
CA ARG A 127 -18.62 -22.46 9.79
C ARG A 127 -18.85 -22.92 8.35
N THR A 128 -18.74 -22.05 7.38
CA THR A 128 -18.98 -22.34 5.97
C THR A 128 -17.98 -21.66 5.07
N LEU A 129 -17.71 -22.27 3.91
CA LEU A 129 -16.88 -21.66 2.85
C LEU A 129 -17.50 -20.36 2.34
N ASP A 130 -18.83 -20.21 2.38
CA ASP A 130 -19.54 -18.98 2.03
C ASP A 130 -19.21 -17.83 2.99
N GLU A 131 -19.18 -18.11 4.29
CA GLU A 131 -18.79 -17.11 5.28
C GLU A 131 -17.33 -16.69 5.12
N PHE A 132 -16.42 -17.63 4.89
CA PHE A 132 -15.03 -17.33 4.59
C PHE A 132 -14.89 -16.44 3.35
N ALA A 133 -15.52 -16.83 2.25
CA ALA A 133 -15.48 -16.08 1.00
C ALA A 133 -16.08 -14.67 1.16
N THR A 134 -17.14 -14.53 2.00
CA THR A 134 -17.71 -13.22 2.33
C THR A 134 -16.71 -12.35 3.08
N ARG A 135 -16.03 -12.88 4.09
CA ARG A 135 -15.01 -12.14 4.86
C ARG A 135 -13.82 -11.77 4.00
N ALA A 136 -13.35 -12.70 3.15
CA ALA A 136 -12.23 -12.46 2.24
C ALA A 136 -12.58 -11.41 1.18
N GLY A 137 -13.75 -11.51 0.53
CA GLY A 137 -14.21 -10.55 -0.49
C GLY A 137 -14.48 -9.14 0.07
N ASN A 138 -14.79 -9.02 1.38
CA ASN A 138 -14.90 -7.72 2.04
C ASN A 138 -13.53 -7.11 2.40
N LYS A 139 -12.47 -7.91 2.42
CA LYS A 139 -11.14 -7.49 2.86
C LYS A 139 -10.17 -7.25 1.71
N PHE A 140 -10.27 -8.04 0.65
CA PHE A 140 -9.34 -8.06 -0.47
C PHE A 140 -9.98 -7.55 -1.77
N GLU A 141 -9.19 -7.31 -2.81
CA GLU A 141 -9.66 -6.86 -4.12
C GLU A 141 -10.57 -7.89 -4.81
N PRO A 142 -10.26 -9.22 -4.81
CA PRO A 142 -11.15 -10.21 -5.39
C PRO A 142 -12.49 -10.28 -4.66
N SER A 143 -13.55 -10.48 -5.45
CA SER A 143 -14.92 -10.55 -4.91
C SER A 143 -15.15 -11.87 -4.15
N LYS A 144 -16.23 -11.89 -3.34
CA LYS A 144 -16.75 -13.13 -2.74
C LYS A 144 -16.89 -14.25 -3.77
N LYS A 145 -17.40 -13.93 -4.96
CA LYS A 145 -17.63 -14.90 -6.04
C LYS A 145 -16.32 -15.53 -6.53
N ASP A 146 -15.24 -14.73 -6.60
CA ASP A 146 -13.93 -15.22 -7.03
C ASP A 146 -13.35 -16.20 -6.00
N PHE A 147 -13.50 -15.90 -4.71
CA PHE A 147 -13.12 -16.83 -3.65
C PHE A 147 -13.94 -18.12 -3.66
N LEU A 148 -15.27 -18.04 -3.81
CA LEU A 148 -16.11 -19.24 -3.93
C LEU A 148 -15.74 -20.09 -5.15
N LYS A 149 -15.44 -19.45 -6.28
CA LYS A 149 -14.98 -20.16 -7.48
C LYS A 149 -13.69 -20.92 -7.24
N ALA A 150 -12.69 -20.30 -6.60
CA ALA A 150 -11.43 -20.95 -6.30
C ALA A 150 -11.56 -22.10 -5.29
N LEU A 151 -12.44 -21.95 -4.28
CA LEU A 151 -12.72 -22.99 -3.29
C LEU A 151 -13.47 -24.20 -3.88
N ALA A 152 -14.25 -23.99 -4.94
CA ALA A 152 -15.00 -25.04 -5.61
C ALA A 152 -14.24 -25.65 -6.81
N ASP A 153 -13.08 -25.12 -7.17
CA ASP A 153 -12.29 -25.57 -8.32
C ASP A 153 -11.46 -26.81 -7.96
N PRO A 154 -11.75 -27.98 -8.58
CA PRO A 154 -11.03 -29.22 -8.29
C PRO A 154 -9.52 -29.12 -8.60
N GLU A 155 -9.11 -28.35 -9.63
CA GLU A 155 -7.70 -28.21 -9.98
C GLU A 155 -6.94 -27.36 -8.96
N VAL A 156 -7.59 -26.33 -8.41
CA VAL A 156 -7.03 -25.52 -7.33
C VAL A 156 -6.90 -26.35 -6.06
N CYS A 157 -7.94 -27.09 -5.68
CA CYS A 157 -7.94 -27.95 -4.50
C CYS A 157 -6.90 -29.06 -4.61
N ALA A 158 -6.80 -29.73 -5.76
CA ALA A 158 -5.82 -30.81 -5.97
C ALA A 158 -4.36 -30.36 -5.82
N LYS A 159 -4.04 -29.10 -6.20
CA LYS A 159 -2.72 -28.50 -5.97
C LYS A 159 -2.39 -28.27 -4.49
N LEU A 160 -3.40 -28.39 -3.64
CA LEU A 160 -3.32 -28.22 -2.19
C LEU A 160 -3.59 -29.56 -1.46
N ASP A 161 -3.45 -30.68 -2.16
CA ASP A 161 -3.70 -32.04 -1.65
C ASP A 161 -5.11 -32.23 -1.03
N HIS A 162 -6.10 -31.46 -1.52
CA HIS A 162 -7.48 -31.45 -1.04
C HIS A 162 -8.48 -31.59 -2.20
N THR A 163 -9.74 -31.73 -1.83
CA THR A 163 -10.89 -31.67 -2.75
C THR A 163 -11.80 -30.51 -2.39
N PRO A 164 -12.77 -30.09 -3.23
CA PRO A 164 -13.75 -29.07 -2.84
C PRO A 164 -14.53 -29.40 -1.57
N ASP A 165 -14.69 -30.70 -1.26
CA ASP A 165 -15.44 -31.14 -0.06
C ASP A 165 -14.67 -30.97 1.23
N ASN A 166 -13.34 -31.04 1.22
CA ASN A 166 -12.50 -30.95 2.43
C ASN A 166 -11.54 -29.74 2.45
N ILE A 167 -11.55 -28.87 1.42
CA ILE A 167 -10.68 -27.69 1.34
C ILE A 167 -10.84 -26.76 2.55
N GLY A 168 -11.98 -26.80 3.23
CA GLY A 168 -12.21 -26.05 4.47
C GLY A 168 -11.22 -26.38 5.59
N CYS A 169 -10.62 -27.58 5.59
CA CYS A 169 -9.67 -28.01 6.61
C CYS A 169 -8.39 -27.16 6.65
N ILE A 170 -8.00 -26.53 5.53
CA ILE A 170 -6.84 -25.64 5.51
C ILE A 170 -7.10 -24.26 6.14
N LEU A 171 -8.37 -23.92 6.40
CA LEU A 171 -8.79 -22.62 6.92
C LEU A 171 -8.66 -22.56 8.44
N LEU A 172 -7.43 -22.66 8.93
CA LEU A 172 -7.16 -22.59 10.37
C LEU A 172 -7.47 -21.19 10.93
N ALA A 173 -8.15 -21.14 12.06
CA ALA A 173 -8.46 -19.89 12.76
C ALA A 173 -7.18 -19.22 13.27
N ASP A 174 -6.81 -18.09 12.68
CA ASP A 174 -5.61 -17.32 13.03
C ASP A 174 -5.66 -15.90 12.45
N SER A 175 -4.58 -15.16 12.63
CA SER A 175 -4.34 -13.83 12.05
C SER A 175 -3.26 -13.91 10.97
N TYR A 176 -3.68 -13.75 9.75
CA TYR A 176 -2.82 -13.77 8.56
C TYR A 176 -2.49 -12.37 8.08
N LYS A 177 -1.41 -12.23 7.30
CA LYS A 177 -1.05 -10.99 6.62
C LYS A 177 -0.95 -11.25 5.14
N PHE A 178 -1.72 -10.50 4.35
CA PHE A 178 -1.75 -10.62 2.90
C PHE A 178 -1.80 -9.25 2.25
N TYR A 179 -1.28 -9.14 1.05
CA TYR A 179 -1.50 -7.96 0.21
C TYR A 179 -2.97 -7.90 -0.22
N TRP A 180 -3.48 -6.68 -0.36
CA TRP A 180 -4.88 -6.45 -0.71
C TRP A 180 -5.29 -7.06 -2.04
N ASP A 181 -4.39 -7.05 -3.03
CA ASP A 181 -4.57 -7.56 -4.39
C ASP A 181 -4.20 -9.04 -4.56
N ILE A 182 -4.16 -9.79 -3.45
CA ILE A 182 -3.86 -11.23 -3.47
C ILE A 182 -4.95 -11.99 -4.24
N THR A 183 -4.54 -12.88 -5.16
CA THR A 183 -5.50 -13.74 -5.85
C THR A 183 -6.03 -14.82 -4.91
N PRO A 184 -7.28 -15.33 -5.12
CA PRO A 184 -7.86 -16.40 -4.31
C PRO A 184 -6.96 -17.63 -4.20
N GLU A 185 -6.36 -18.07 -5.32
CA GLU A 185 -5.48 -19.25 -5.36
C GLU A 185 -4.21 -19.05 -4.53
N LYS A 186 -3.61 -17.85 -4.59
CA LYS A 186 -2.43 -17.51 -3.78
C LYS A 186 -2.78 -17.44 -2.29
N LEU A 187 -3.95 -16.90 -1.96
CA LEU A 187 -4.44 -16.84 -0.57
C LEU A 187 -4.61 -18.27 -0.03
N LEU A 188 -5.32 -19.14 -0.76
CA LEU A 188 -5.51 -20.53 -0.37
C LEU A 188 -4.19 -21.29 -0.25
N LYS A 189 -3.24 -21.08 -1.19
CA LYS A 189 -1.90 -21.68 -1.11
C LYS A 189 -1.15 -21.23 0.15
N ASN A 190 -1.22 -19.96 0.50
CA ASN A 190 -0.58 -19.48 1.72
C ASN A 190 -1.23 -20.09 2.96
N MET A 191 -2.56 -20.21 2.99
CA MET A 191 -3.26 -20.88 4.10
C MET A 191 -2.91 -22.36 4.19
N TYR A 192 -2.79 -23.05 3.07
CA TYR A 192 -2.30 -24.43 3.03
C TYR A 192 -0.87 -24.55 3.59
N ASN A 193 0.02 -23.62 3.25
CA ASN A 193 1.38 -23.61 3.81
C ASN A 193 1.35 -23.45 5.35
N TYR A 194 0.46 -22.61 5.89
CA TYR A 194 0.24 -22.50 7.35
C TYR A 194 -0.32 -23.80 7.93
N TYR A 195 -1.27 -24.44 7.26
CA TYR A 195 -1.83 -25.72 7.64
C TYR A 195 -0.73 -26.80 7.73
N VAL A 196 0.12 -26.92 6.70
CA VAL A 196 1.23 -27.88 6.70
C VAL A 196 2.23 -27.61 7.82
N GLN A 197 2.54 -26.34 8.08
CA GLN A 197 3.43 -25.96 9.22
C GLN A 197 2.78 -26.23 10.57
N PHE A 198 1.48 -26.04 10.70
CA PHE A 198 0.74 -26.36 11.92
C PHE A 198 0.77 -27.87 12.21
N TRP A 199 0.57 -28.71 11.21
CA TRP A 199 0.59 -30.17 11.31
C TRP A 199 2.02 -30.72 11.25
N ASN A 200 2.85 -30.32 12.23
CA ASN A 200 4.19 -30.88 12.41
C ASN A 200 4.13 -32.35 12.86
N ASP A 201 5.28 -33.01 12.87
CA ASP A 201 5.39 -34.44 13.22
C ASP A 201 4.73 -34.78 14.59
N GLU A 202 4.92 -33.92 15.59
CA GLU A 202 4.35 -34.12 16.91
C GLU A 202 2.81 -34.14 16.90
N ARG A 203 2.19 -33.13 16.23
CA ARG A 203 0.73 -33.03 16.14
C ARG A 203 0.14 -34.16 15.30
N THR A 204 0.79 -34.48 14.19
CA THR A 204 0.38 -35.56 13.29
C THR A 204 0.43 -36.91 14.03
N GLN A 205 1.47 -37.16 14.84
CA GLN A 205 1.54 -38.39 15.67
C GLN A 205 0.46 -38.42 16.76
N LYS A 206 0.11 -37.30 17.36
CA LYS A 206 -0.99 -37.20 18.31
C LYS A 206 -2.34 -37.52 17.66
N ALA A 207 -2.62 -36.98 16.48
CA ALA A 207 -3.82 -37.31 15.71
C ALA A 207 -3.87 -38.80 15.37
N LYS A 208 -2.78 -39.37 14.90
CA LYS A 208 -2.67 -40.79 14.59
C LYS A 208 -2.92 -41.71 15.80
N LYS A 209 -2.50 -41.31 17.01
CA LYS A 209 -2.79 -42.06 18.25
C LYS A 209 -4.29 -42.09 18.57
N LEU A 210 -5.04 -41.10 18.09
CA LEU A 210 -6.50 -41.04 18.23
C LEU A 210 -7.22 -41.75 17.05
N GLY A 211 -6.49 -42.30 16.09
CA GLY A 211 -7.05 -42.93 14.91
C GLY A 211 -7.58 -41.91 13.87
N LEU A 212 -7.13 -40.66 13.95
CA LEU A 212 -7.63 -39.55 13.10
C LEU A 212 -6.52 -39.03 12.19
N THR A 213 -6.93 -38.58 11.00
CA THR A 213 -6.11 -37.74 10.11
C THR A 213 -6.11 -36.29 10.57
N PRO A 214 -5.16 -35.44 10.12
CA PRO A 214 -5.18 -34.02 10.39
C PRO A 214 -6.52 -33.34 10.03
N ASP A 215 -7.08 -33.65 8.87
CA ASP A 215 -8.35 -33.10 8.41
C ASP A 215 -9.52 -33.50 9.32
N GLU A 216 -9.59 -34.79 9.71
CA GLU A 216 -10.62 -35.26 10.62
C GLU A 216 -10.56 -34.59 11.99
N VAL A 217 -9.34 -34.27 12.48
CA VAL A 217 -9.19 -33.49 13.72
C VAL A 217 -9.74 -32.08 13.55
N VAL A 218 -9.49 -31.41 12.42
CA VAL A 218 -10.04 -30.07 12.14
C VAL A 218 -11.56 -30.13 12.05
N ILE A 219 -12.13 -31.12 11.36
CA ILE A 219 -13.58 -31.31 11.24
C ILE A 219 -14.24 -31.52 12.61
N VAL A 220 -13.63 -32.33 13.46
CA VAL A 220 -14.18 -32.58 14.82
C VAL A 220 -14.06 -31.36 15.74
N ALA A 221 -13.06 -30.49 15.48
CA ALA A 221 -12.80 -29.29 16.29
C ALA A 221 -13.61 -28.05 15.81
N SER A 222 -14.24 -28.09 14.66
CA SER A 222 -15.00 -26.98 14.08
C SER A 222 -16.48 -27.09 14.40
#